data_ee02cffa87d296bc8e34c14e8e6f5d35
#
_entry.id   ee02cffa87d296bc8e34c14e8e6f5d35
#
_cell.length_a   1.000
_cell.length_b   1.000
_cell.length_c   1.000
_cell.angle_alpha   90.00
_cell.angle_beta   90.00
_cell.angle_gamma   90.00
#
_symmetry.space_group_name_H-M   'P 1'
#
loop_
_entity.id
_entity.type
_entity.pdbx_description
1 polymer ?
#
loop_
_entity_poly.entity_id
_entity_poly.type
_entity_poly.pdbx_seq_one_letter_code
_entity_poly.pdbx_strand_id
1 'polypeptide(L)'
;LNPKYCGATVRDASDYLVYRFFAAVRRAINKAGLGWYGVRTVEPHHDGTPHWHMLVFTSPENEARITEIMRNAAIREDRAELGDDISPRFKCEKIDPAKGTPASYIATYIGKNLDASAFMGNDPKTGKPYVDKESGKTMAETVENAIGWAALHRIRQFQFFGIPPRQVWRELRRLAGQMARNPTAPQRLDHDDIDAILAAADVGCFATYITRQGGVLIPRNTYLVRTAYETAEEANDYGEFPQRIYGVRAPSLGERYTICTHPDTWKLVRRKPENEDRT
;
A
#
# COMPACT_ATOMS: atom_id res chain seq x y z
N LEU A 1 -26.48 -17.11 10.79
CA LEU A 1 -25.14 -17.28 11.34
C LEU A 1 -24.56 -18.58 10.76
N ASN A 2 -23.33 -18.54 10.28
CA ASN A 2 -22.63 -19.72 9.78
C ASN A 2 -22.47 -20.72 10.95
N PRO A 3 -23.01 -21.97 10.88
CA PRO A 3 -22.89 -22.93 11.96
C PRO A 3 -21.45 -23.35 12.27
N LYS A 4 -20.51 -23.07 11.35
CA LYS A 4 -19.09 -23.33 11.51
C LYS A 4 -18.30 -22.09 11.99
N TYR A 5 -18.98 -21.02 12.39
CA TYR A 5 -18.33 -19.83 12.90
C TYR A 5 -17.55 -20.13 14.18
N CYS A 6 -16.25 -19.94 14.12
CA CYS A 6 -15.31 -20.24 15.21
C CYS A 6 -15.11 -19.08 16.21
N GLY A 7 -15.85 -17.99 16.09
CA GLY A 7 -15.68 -16.79 16.91
C GLY A 7 -14.58 -15.84 16.44
N ALA A 8 -13.92 -16.10 15.31
CA ALA A 8 -12.88 -15.23 14.76
C ALA A 8 -13.45 -13.86 14.38
N THR A 9 -12.72 -12.81 14.74
CA THR A 9 -13.05 -11.43 14.33
C THR A 9 -12.56 -11.14 12.92
N VAL A 10 -13.05 -10.04 12.33
CA VAL A 10 -12.53 -9.51 11.06
C VAL A 10 -11.01 -9.26 11.14
N ARG A 11 -10.52 -8.81 12.29
CA ARG A 11 -9.09 -8.60 12.52
C ARG A 11 -8.31 -9.92 12.50
N ASP A 12 -8.82 -10.97 13.15
CA ASP A 12 -8.19 -12.30 13.14
C ASP A 12 -8.12 -12.87 11.73
N ALA A 13 -9.18 -12.71 10.94
CA ALA A 13 -9.20 -13.13 9.55
C ALA A 13 -8.16 -12.36 8.69
N SER A 14 -8.04 -11.04 8.91
CA SER A 14 -7.01 -10.23 8.24
C SER A 14 -5.60 -10.66 8.64
N ASP A 15 -5.36 -10.90 9.91
CA ASP A 15 -4.06 -11.34 10.43
C ASP A 15 -3.71 -12.75 9.91
N TYR A 16 -4.69 -13.64 9.79
CA TYR A 16 -4.50 -14.94 9.13
C TYR A 16 -3.99 -14.78 7.69
N LEU A 17 -4.64 -13.92 6.88
CA LEU A 17 -4.24 -13.66 5.50
C LEU A 17 -2.81 -13.10 5.41
N VAL A 18 -2.42 -12.24 6.35
CA VAL A 18 -1.08 -11.64 6.37
C VAL A 18 -0.02 -12.62 6.87
N TYR A 19 -0.23 -13.21 8.03
CA TYR A 19 0.83 -13.93 8.76
C TYR A 19 0.85 -15.43 8.49
N ARG A 20 -0.28 -16.02 8.05
CA ARG A 20 -0.36 -17.44 7.72
C ARG A 20 -0.31 -17.67 6.21
N PHE A 21 -1.21 -17.08 5.45
CA PHE A 21 -1.26 -17.26 4.00
C PHE A 21 -0.08 -16.56 3.31
N PHE A 22 -0.01 -15.23 3.32
CA PHE A 22 0.97 -14.47 2.55
C PHE A 22 2.41 -14.72 2.98
N ALA A 23 2.65 -14.86 4.27
CA ALA A 23 3.98 -15.20 4.77
C ALA A 23 4.44 -16.59 4.33
N ALA A 24 3.53 -17.58 4.26
CA ALA A 24 3.85 -18.91 3.74
C ALA A 24 4.15 -18.87 2.23
N VAL A 25 3.32 -18.17 1.45
CA VAL A 25 3.53 -17.96 0.00
C VAL A 25 4.89 -17.32 -0.24
N ARG A 26 5.21 -16.20 0.44
CA ARG A 26 6.51 -15.53 0.31
C ARG A 26 7.69 -16.45 0.60
N ARG A 27 7.61 -17.22 1.69
CA ARG A 27 8.68 -18.18 2.03
C ARG A 27 8.86 -19.23 0.97
N ALA A 28 7.76 -19.79 0.44
CA ALA A 28 7.82 -20.82 -0.59
C ALA A 28 8.39 -20.28 -1.92
N ILE A 29 7.96 -19.10 -2.35
CA ILE A 29 8.46 -18.43 -3.56
C ILE A 29 9.94 -18.09 -3.41
N ASN A 30 10.36 -17.53 -2.27
CA ASN A 30 11.77 -17.21 -2.01
C ASN A 30 12.64 -18.47 -1.95
N LYS A 31 12.15 -19.54 -1.31
CA LYS A 31 12.86 -20.84 -1.27
C LYS A 31 13.03 -21.44 -2.67
N ALA A 32 12.08 -21.22 -3.56
CA ALA A 32 12.14 -21.67 -4.94
C ALA A 32 12.98 -20.74 -5.84
N GLY A 33 13.52 -19.62 -5.33
CA GLY A 33 14.31 -18.66 -6.09
C GLY A 33 13.51 -17.89 -7.14
N LEU A 34 12.18 -17.82 -6.98
CA LEU A 34 11.28 -17.18 -7.96
C LEU A 34 11.13 -15.70 -7.69
N GLY A 35 11.21 -14.89 -8.75
CA GLY A 35 10.98 -13.43 -8.69
C GLY A 35 9.51 -13.08 -8.87
N TRP A 36 8.94 -12.29 -7.95
CA TRP A 36 7.61 -11.75 -8.06
C TRP A 36 7.47 -10.41 -7.33
N TYR A 37 6.71 -9.49 -7.88
CA TYR A 37 6.40 -8.21 -7.24
C TYR A 37 4.99 -7.77 -7.61
N GLY A 38 4.48 -6.80 -6.89
CA GLY A 38 3.14 -6.31 -7.18
C GLY A 38 2.51 -5.53 -6.05
N VAL A 39 1.17 -5.55 -6.04
CA VAL A 39 0.36 -4.93 -5.02
C VAL A 39 -0.77 -5.87 -4.61
N ARG A 40 -1.10 -5.88 -3.32
CA ARG A 40 -2.33 -6.47 -2.81
C ARG A 40 -3.26 -5.38 -2.31
N THR A 41 -4.53 -5.56 -2.54
CA THR A 41 -5.61 -4.75 -1.98
C THR A 41 -6.51 -5.62 -1.12
N VAL A 42 -7.16 -5.02 -0.14
CA VAL A 42 -8.08 -5.70 0.76
C VAL A 42 -9.40 -4.94 0.77
N GLU A 43 -10.48 -5.63 0.54
CA GLU A 43 -11.84 -5.09 0.62
C GLU A 43 -12.72 -6.02 1.47
N PRO A 44 -13.80 -5.51 2.07
CA PRO A 44 -14.75 -6.37 2.77
C PRO A 44 -15.66 -7.10 1.79
N HIS A 45 -15.94 -8.37 2.05
CA HIS A 45 -17.15 -9.00 1.55
C HIS A 45 -18.39 -8.39 2.20
N HIS A 46 -19.59 -8.75 1.71
CA HIS A 46 -20.87 -8.29 2.26
C HIS A 46 -21.06 -8.59 3.76
N ASP A 47 -20.40 -9.62 4.27
CA ASP A 47 -20.39 -10.02 5.68
C ASP A 47 -19.22 -9.41 6.49
N GLY A 48 -18.39 -8.57 5.86
CA GLY A 48 -17.22 -7.93 6.45
C GLY A 48 -15.97 -8.81 6.43
N THR A 49 -16.00 -10.04 5.92
CA THR A 49 -14.81 -10.88 5.79
C THR A 49 -13.79 -10.25 4.84
N PRO A 50 -12.49 -10.18 5.20
CA PRO A 50 -11.47 -9.61 4.33
C PRO A 50 -11.29 -10.43 3.05
N HIS A 51 -11.38 -9.78 1.91
CA HIS A 51 -11.12 -10.34 0.60
C HIS A 51 -9.90 -9.67 -0.05
N TRP A 52 -9.01 -10.49 -0.62
CA TRP A 52 -7.78 -9.98 -1.24
C TRP A 52 -7.83 -10.04 -2.75
N HIS A 53 -7.50 -8.90 -3.36
CA HIS A 53 -7.12 -8.84 -4.76
C HIS A 53 -5.62 -8.61 -4.85
N MET A 54 -4.96 -9.34 -5.73
CA MET A 54 -3.52 -9.23 -5.92
C MET A 54 -3.19 -9.04 -7.39
N LEU A 55 -2.51 -7.95 -7.72
CA LEU A 55 -1.86 -7.80 -9.01
C LEU A 55 -0.41 -8.24 -8.86
N VAL A 56 -0.05 -9.28 -9.58
CA VAL A 56 1.27 -9.91 -9.50
C VAL A 56 1.97 -9.80 -10.84
N PHE A 57 3.22 -9.37 -10.80
CA PHE A 57 4.13 -9.36 -11.94
C PHE A 57 5.24 -10.37 -11.70
N THR A 58 5.50 -11.18 -12.68
CA THR A 58 6.57 -12.17 -12.70
C THR A 58 7.00 -12.45 -14.13
N SER A 59 8.11 -13.14 -14.30
CA SER A 59 8.52 -13.63 -15.62
C SER A 59 7.64 -14.81 -16.08
N PRO A 60 7.43 -14.99 -17.39
CA PRO A 60 6.55 -16.04 -17.91
C PRO A 60 6.88 -17.45 -17.43
N GLU A 61 8.16 -17.75 -17.28
CA GLU A 61 8.64 -19.07 -16.81
C GLU A 61 8.28 -19.35 -15.35
N ASN A 62 8.07 -18.31 -14.54
CA ASN A 62 7.77 -18.45 -13.11
C ASN A 62 6.25 -18.46 -12.82
N GLU A 63 5.42 -18.03 -13.78
CA GLU A 63 3.97 -17.83 -13.63
C GLU A 63 3.27 -19.09 -13.10
N ALA A 64 3.45 -20.22 -13.76
CA ALA A 64 2.79 -21.47 -13.41
C ALA A 64 3.14 -21.93 -11.98
N ARG A 65 4.42 -21.84 -11.63
CA ARG A 65 4.90 -22.27 -10.31
C ARG A 65 4.45 -21.36 -9.19
N ILE A 66 4.46 -20.05 -9.40
CA ILE A 66 3.94 -19.08 -8.43
C ILE A 66 2.45 -19.27 -8.23
N THR A 67 1.68 -19.43 -9.30
CA THR A 67 0.24 -19.71 -9.23
C THR A 67 -0.06 -20.98 -8.44
N GLU A 68 0.70 -22.04 -8.68
CA GLU A 68 0.57 -23.31 -7.94
C GLU A 68 0.88 -23.12 -6.44
N ILE A 69 1.95 -22.42 -6.08
CA ILE A 69 2.30 -22.13 -4.68
C ILE A 69 1.19 -21.35 -3.99
N MET A 70 0.65 -20.32 -4.63
CA MET A 70 -0.43 -19.50 -4.09
C MET A 70 -1.71 -20.32 -3.92
N ARG A 71 -2.09 -21.08 -4.94
CA ARG A 71 -3.26 -21.97 -4.90
C ARG A 71 -3.16 -22.96 -3.74
N ASN A 72 -2.04 -23.68 -3.65
CA ASN A 72 -1.85 -24.69 -2.61
C ASN A 72 -1.86 -24.07 -1.19
N ALA A 73 -1.35 -22.86 -1.03
CA ALA A 73 -1.44 -22.16 0.24
C ALA A 73 -2.87 -21.72 0.59
N ALA A 74 -3.65 -21.27 -0.41
CA ALA A 74 -5.02 -20.80 -0.21
C ALA A 74 -6.01 -21.93 0.15
N ILE A 75 -5.79 -23.14 -0.37
CA ILE A 75 -6.68 -24.30 -0.16
C ILE A 75 -6.14 -25.30 0.87
N ARG A 76 -5.07 -24.97 1.57
CA ARG A 76 -4.39 -25.90 2.49
C ARG A 76 -5.25 -26.30 3.68
N GLU A 77 -5.97 -25.34 4.25
CA GLU A 77 -6.80 -25.55 5.43
C GLU A 77 -8.25 -25.78 5.01
N ASP A 78 -8.97 -26.63 5.71
CA ASP A 78 -10.40 -26.94 5.48
C ASP A 78 -10.71 -27.28 4.02
N ARG A 79 -9.81 -28.00 3.35
CA ARG A 79 -9.94 -28.35 1.93
C ARG A 79 -11.25 -29.07 1.61
N ALA A 80 -11.73 -29.90 2.56
CA ALA A 80 -12.99 -30.67 2.38
C ALA A 80 -14.24 -29.78 2.25
N GLU A 81 -14.18 -28.53 2.74
CA GLU A 81 -15.31 -27.59 2.63
C GLU A 81 -15.53 -27.08 1.20
N LEU A 82 -14.48 -27.07 0.39
CA LEU A 82 -14.52 -26.52 -0.98
C LEU A 82 -15.06 -27.52 -2.00
N GLY A 83 -15.07 -28.82 -1.66
CA GLY A 83 -15.37 -29.86 -2.66
C GLY A 83 -14.44 -29.74 -3.88
N ASP A 84 -15.00 -29.76 -5.08
CA ASP A 84 -14.26 -29.63 -6.33
C ASP A 84 -14.06 -28.17 -6.76
N ASP A 85 -14.90 -27.25 -6.31
CA ASP A 85 -14.79 -25.83 -6.62
C ASP A 85 -13.91 -25.09 -5.60
N ILE A 86 -12.73 -24.68 -6.04
CA ILE A 86 -11.80 -23.91 -5.22
C ILE A 86 -11.95 -22.38 -5.43
N SER A 87 -12.79 -21.94 -6.34
CA SER A 87 -12.92 -20.54 -6.73
C SER A 87 -13.28 -19.59 -5.57
N PRO A 88 -14.02 -19.99 -4.52
CA PRO A 88 -14.27 -19.15 -3.37
C PRO A 88 -13.01 -18.77 -2.57
N ARG A 89 -11.94 -19.58 -2.67
CA ARG A 89 -10.66 -19.29 -1.97
C ARG A 89 -9.53 -18.87 -2.87
N PHE A 90 -9.53 -19.28 -4.13
CA PHE A 90 -8.47 -18.93 -5.05
C PHE A 90 -8.96 -18.87 -6.49
N LYS A 91 -8.84 -17.69 -7.07
CA LYS A 91 -9.03 -17.44 -8.49
C LYS A 91 -7.80 -16.71 -9.03
N CYS A 92 -7.27 -17.16 -10.16
CA CYS A 92 -6.16 -16.52 -10.85
C CYS A 92 -6.53 -16.29 -12.31
N GLU A 93 -6.41 -15.05 -12.73
CA GLU A 93 -6.68 -14.67 -14.12
C GLU A 93 -5.45 -13.95 -14.67
N LYS A 94 -5.03 -14.35 -15.87
CA LYS A 94 -3.99 -13.63 -16.60
C LYS A 94 -4.58 -12.36 -17.19
N ILE A 95 -3.88 -11.24 -17.00
CA ILE A 95 -4.31 -9.97 -17.59
C ILE A 95 -4.14 -10.08 -19.10
N ASP A 96 -5.24 -9.87 -19.81
CA ASP A 96 -5.29 -9.79 -21.25
C ASP A 96 -5.09 -8.32 -21.68
N PRO A 97 -3.98 -7.96 -22.35
CA PRO A 97 -3.76 -6.59 -22.79
C PRO A 97 -4.84 -6.04 -23.71
N ALA A 98 -5.59 -6.90 -24.40
CA ALA A 98 -6.69 -6.48 -25.27
C ALA A 98 -7.92 -6.02 -24.46
N LYS A 99 -8.05 -6.45 -23.20
CA LYS A 99 -9.16 -6.06 -22.31
C LYS A 99 -8.83 -4.89 -21.38
N GLY A 100 -7.56 -4.58 -21.20
CA GLY A 100 -7.12 -3.49 -20.36
C GLY A 100 -5.68 -3.61 -19.91
N THR A 101 -5.19 -2.55 -19.28
CA THR A 101 -3.83 -2.52 -18.73
C THR A 101 -3.82 -2.91 -17.25
N PRO A 102 -2.70 -3.37 -16.70
CA PRO A 102 -2.56 -3.56 -15.25
C PRO A 102 -2.88 -2.29 -14.46
N ALA A 103 -2.57 -1.12 -15.01
CA ALA A 103 -2.88 0.17 -14.38
C ALA A 103 -4.38 0.43 -14.27
N SER A 104 -5.16 0.14 -15.33
CA SER A 104 -6.62 0.29 -15.31
C SER A 104 -7.27 -0.68 -14.32
N TYR A 105 -6.74 -1.88 -14.21
CA TYR A 105 -7.21 -2.87 -13.23
C TYR A 105 -7.02 -2.36 -11.79
N ILE A 106 -5.81 -1.91 -11.45
CA ILE A 106 -5.53 -1.35 -10.13
C ILE A 106 -6.31 -0.07 -9.85
N ALA A 107 -6.48 0.81 -10.86
CA ALA A 107 -7.25 2.04 -10.70
C ALA A 107 -8.71 1.75 -10.29
N THR A 108 -9.30 0.67 -10.82
CA THR A 108 -10.64 0.24 -10.42
C THR A 108 -10.71 -0.11 -8.93
N TYR A 109 -9.73 -0.85 -8.40
CA TYR A 109 -9.70 -1.19 -6.96
C TYR A 109 -9.37 0.00 -6.08
N ILE A 110 -8.51 0.93 -6.53
CA ILE A 110 -8.26 2.18 -5.81
C ILE A 110 -9.55 3.00 -5.72
N GLY A 111 -10.25 3.16 -6.85
CA GLY A 111 -11.52 3.86 -6.90
C GLY A 111 -12.58 3.25 -5.97
N LYS A 112 -12.68 1.93 -5.95
CA LYS A 112 -13.66 1.21 -5.10
C LYS A 112 -13.33 1.24 -3.59
N ASN A 113 -12.10 1.50 -3.20
CA ASN A 113 -11.67 1.32 -1.80
C ASN A 113 -11.10 2.56 -1.13
N LEU A 114 -10.74 3.61 -1.87
CA LEU A 114 -10.07 4.79 -1.30
C LEU A 114 -10.67 6.12 -1.72
N ASP A 115 -11.24 6.20 -2.91
CA ASP A 115 -11.63 7.48 -3.50
C ASP A 115 -12.85 7.32 -4.39
N ALA A 116 -13.99 7.71 -3.86
CA ALA A 116 -15.26 7.69 -4.59
C ALA A 116 -15.34 8.77 -5.69
N SER A 117 -14.37 9.69 -5.78
CA SER A 117 -14.45 10.85 -6.69
C SER A 117 -14.64 10.43 -8.15
N ALA A 118 -14.04 9.31 -8.57
CA ALA A 118 -14.22 8.76 -9.91
C ALA A 118 -15.65 8.24 -10.19
N PHE A 119 -16.45 8.05 -9.14
CA PHE A 119 -17.83 7.54 -9.20
C PHE A 119 -18.86 8.56 -8.69
N MET A 120 -18.41 9.80 -8.41
CA MET A 120 -19.32 10.89 -8.08
C MET A 120 -20.05 11.36 -9.33
N GLY A 121 -21.39 11.42 -9.25
CA GLY A 121 -22.24 11.75 -10.38
C GLY A 121 -22.89 10.54 -11.03
N ASN A 122 -23.32 10.70 -12.27
CA ASN A 122 -24.02 9.69 -13.00
C ASN A 122 -23.13 9.06 -14.09
N ASP A 123 -23.31 7.77 -14.32
CA ASP A 123 -22.71 7.07 -15.44
C ASP A 123 -23.15 7.74 -16.77
N PRO A 124 -22.20 8.24 -17.58
CA PRO A 124 -22.54 8.92 -18.83
C PRO A 124 -23.38 8.08 -19.82
N LYS A 125 -23.30 6.75 -19.71
CA LYS A 125 -24.03 5.82 -20.59
C LYS A 125 -25.46 5.60 -20.16
N THR A 126 -25.73 5.61 -18.85
CA THR A 126 -27.04 5.25 -18.29
C THR A 126 -27.79 6.44 -17.70
N GLY A 127 -27.09 7.56 -17.43
CA GLY A 127 -27.63 8.75 -16.77
C GLY A 127 -28.00 8.52 -15.29
N LYS A 128 -27.65 7.36 -14.71
CA LYS A 128 -27.94 6.97 -13.33
C LYS A 128 -26.70 6.97 -12.47
N PRO A 129 -26.81 7.12 -11.14
CA PRO A 129 -25.66 6.96 -10.24
C PRO A 129 -24.97 5.62 -10.45
N TYR A 130 -23.65 5.60 -10.30
CA TYR A 130 -22.89 4.36 -10.26
C TYR A 130 -23.30 3.54 -9.06
N VAL A 131 -23.74 2.31 -9.30
CA VAL A 131 -24.23 1.37 -8.29
C VAL A 131 -23.32 0.15 -8.25
N ASP A 132 -22.94 -0.27 -7.07
CA ASP A 132 -22.29 -1.55 -6.86
C ASP A 132 -23.28 -2.69 -7.09
N LYS A 133 -22.91 -3.62 -7.97
CA LYS A 133 -23.81 -4.70 -8.41
C LYS A 133 -24.08 -5.73 -7.33
N GLU A 134 -23.19 -5.86 -6.36
CA GLU A 134 -23.31 -6.86 -5.29
C GLU A 134 -24.17 -6.34 -4.13
N SER A 135 -23.93 -5.11 -3.71
CA SER A 135 -24.64 -4.51 -2.56
C SER A 135 -25.88 -3.72 -2.94
N GLY A 136 -26.03 -3.33 -4.21
CA GLY A 136 -27.10 -2.44 -4.67
C GLY A 136 -26.98 -0.99 -4.19
N LYS A 137 -25.92 -0.65 -3.46
CA LYS A 137 -25.64 0.70 -2.94
C LYS A 137 -24.95 1.55 -4.00
N THR A 138 -24.98 2.87 -3.82
CA THR A 138 -24.15 3.74 -4.65
C THR A 138 -22.68 3.44 -4.44
N MET A 139 -21.84 3.67 -5.47
CA MET A 139 -20.40 3.47 -5.34
C MET A 139 -19.79 4.37 -4.26
N ALA A 140 -20.32 5.58 -4.05
CA ALA A 140 -19.87 6.47 -2.98
C ALA A 140 -20.09 5.85 -1.59
N GLU A 141 -21.29 5.34 -1.32
CA GLU A 141 -21.61 4.65 -0.05
C GLU A 141 -20.74 3.39 0.15
N THR A 142 -20.49 2.65 -0.93
CA THR A 142 -19.64 1.45 -0.87
C THR A 142 -18.20 1.80 -0.48
N VAL A 143 -17.64 2.87 -1.05
CA VAL A 143 -16.31 3.35 -0.71
C VAL A 143 -16.22 3.86 0.72
N GLU A 144 -17.18 4.66 1.19
CA GLU A 144 -17.24 5.13 2.56
C GLU A 144 -17.30 3.96 3.56
N ASN A 145 -18.12 2.95 3.27
CA ASN A 145 -18.21 1.75 4.09
C ASN A 145 -16.88 0.97 4.12
N ALA A 146 -16.18 0.83 2.98
CA ALA A 146 -14.89 0.16 2.90
C ALA A 146 -13.81 0.90 3.68
N ILE A 147 -13.78 2.23 3.62
CA ILE A 147 -12.87 3.09 4.39
C ILE A 147 -13.16 2.96 5.89
N GLY A 148 -14.43 3.08 6.29
CA GLY A 148 -14.87 2.93 7.67
C GLY A 148 -14.53 1.55 8.25
N TRP A 149 -14.80 0.49 7.49
CA TRP A 149 -14.45 -0.88 7.84
C TRP A 149 -12.94 -1.06 8.06
N ALA A 150 -12.12 -0.56 7.12
CA ALA A 150 -10.68 -0.66 7.22
C ALA A 150 -10.11 0.12 8.42
N ALA A 151 -10.66 1.30 8.70
CA ALA A 151 -10.29 2.12 9.86
C ALA A 151 -10.67 1.44 11.18
N LEU A 152 -11.92 0.96 11.29
CA LEU A 152 -12.45 0.27 12.47
C LEU A 152 -11.60 -0.96 12.85
N HIS A 153 -11.26 -1.78 11.86
CA HIS A 153 -10.51 -3.01 12.07
C HIS A 153 -8.99 -2.84 11.93
N ARG A 154 -8.49 -1.61 11.72
CA ARG A 154 -7.07 -1.27 11.54
C ARG A 154 -6.42 -2.10 10.43
N ILE A 155 -7.10 -2.27 9.31
CA ILE A 155 -6.67 -3.07 8.16
C ILE A 155 -5.94 -2.18 7.17
N ARG A 156 -4.74 -2.61 6.75
CA ARG A 156 -4.01 -1.95 5.67
C ARG A 156 -4.57 -2.41 4.32
N GLN A 157 -5.37 -1.55 3.67
CA GLN A 157 -6.05 -1.86 2.40
C GLN A 157 -5.09 -2.08 1.23
N PHE A 158 -3.95 -1.39 1.17
CA PHE A 158 -2.98 -1.48 0.07
C PHE A 158 -1.58 -1.78 0.57
N GLN A 159 -0.94 -2.74 -0.06
CA GLN A 159 0.46 -3.05 0.23
C GLN A 159 1.20 -3.50 -1.02
N PHE A 160 2.26 -2.78 -1.37
CA PHE A 160 3.22 -3.20 -2.36
C PHE A 160 4.20 -4.23 -1.80
N PHE A 161 4.69 -5.10 -2.67
CA PHE A 161 5.75 -6.07 -2.34
C PHE A 161 6.71 -6.22 -3.51
N GLY A 162 7.98 -6.56 -3.24
CA GLY A 162 9.02 -6.75 -4.25
C GLY A 162 9.48 -5.48 -4.98
N ILE A 163 9.11 -4.30 -4.49
CA ILE A 163 9.51 -3.00 -5.05
C ILE A 163 10.05 -2.06 -3.95
N PRO A 164 10.74 -0.96 -4.32
CA PRO A 164 11.21 0.05 -3.39
C PRO A 164 10.12 0.61 -2.49
N PRO A 165 10.45 0.98 -1.23
CA PRO A 165 9.46 1.41 -0.25
C PRO A 165 8.75 2.72 -0.67
N ARG A 166 7.41 2.73 -0.63
CA ARG A 166 6.60 3.92 -0.84
C ARG A 166 6.93 5.06 0.15
N GLN A 167 7.44 4.73 1.33
CA GLN A 167 7.79 5.74 2.32
C GLN A 167 8.89 6.66 1.82
N VAL A 168 9.95 6.12 1.20
CA VAL A 168 11.01 6.94 0.57
C VAL A 168 10.44 7.86 -0.52
N TRP A 169 9.55 7.33 -1.36
CA TRP A 169 8.85 8.12 -2.37
C TRP A 169 8.10 9.32 -1.76
N ARG A 170 7.40 9.12 -0.65
CA ARG A 170 6.65 10.17 0.05
C ARG A 170 7.58 11.23 0.63
N GLU A 171 8.70 10.80 1.23
CA GLU A 171 9.71 11.73 1.79
C GLU A 171 10.37 12.55 0.70
N LEU A 172 10.70 11.96 -0.44
CA LEU A 172 11.26 12.68 -1.59
C LEU A 172 10.27 13.71 -2.16
N ARG A 173 9.00 13.38 -2.29
CA ARG A 173 7.98 14.36 -2.71
C ARG A 173 7.82 15.50 -1.69
N ARG A 174 7.92 15.20 -0.40
CA ARG A 174 7.94 16.23 0.64
C ARG A 174 9.13 17.16 0.47
N LEU A 175 10.32 16.59 0.26
CA LEU A 175 11.55 17.33 0.03
C LEU A 175 11.44 18.23 -1.21
N ALA A 176 10.98 17.71 -2.34
CA ALA A 176 10.78 18.50 -3.55
C ALA A 176 9.84 19.69 -3.31
N GLY A 177 8.72 19.47 -2.60
CA GLY A 177 7.81 20.54 -2.23
C GLY A 177 8.40 21.57 -1.25
N GLN A 178 9.34 21.18 -0.40
CA GLN A 178 10.07 22.11 0.47
C GLN A 178 11.08 22.96 -0.34
N MET A 179 11.83 22.34 -1.23
CA MET A 179 12.78 23.02 -2.11
C MET A 179 12.05 24.04 -3.01
N ALA A 180 10.92 23.68 -3.60
CA ALA A 180 10.12 24.58 -4.42
C ALA A 180 9.58 25.81 -3.66
N ARG A 181 9.32 25.69 -2.36
CA ARG A 181 8.84 26.80 -1.50
C ARG A 181 9.95 27.67 -0.92
N ASN A 182 11.19 27.21 -0.96
CA ASN A 182 12.35 27.94 -0.45
C ASN A 182 13.31 28.27 -1.60
N PRO A 183 13.29 29.49 -2.15
CA PRO A 183 14.15 29.88 -3.27
C PRO A 183 15.65 29.83 -2.95
N THR A 184 16.02 29.84 -1.67
CA THR A 184 17.42 29.77 -1.21
C THR A 184 17.89 28.34 -0.96
N ALA A 185 16.97 27.35 -1.02
CA ALA A 185 17.34 25.95 -0.89
C ALA A 185 18.17 25.49 -2.10
N PRO A 186 19.12 24.56 -1.89
CA PRO A 186 19.80 23.93 -3.01
C PRO A 186 18.78 23.33 -3.99
N GLN A 187 18.89 23.65 -5.27
CA GLN A 187 18.02 23.07 -6.30
C GLN A 187 18.46 21.67 -6.70
N ARG A 188 19.63 21.23 -6.26
CA ARG A 188 20.21 19.91 -6.49
C ARG A 188 20.81 19.37 -5.19
N LEU A 189 20.80 18.06 -5.04
CA LEU A 189 21.31 17.35 -3.85
C LEU A 189 22.79 16.95 -3.97
N ASP A 190 23.51 17.56 -4.90
CA ASP A 190 24.96 17.34 -5.11
C ASP A 190 25.34 15.89 -5.48
N HIS A 191 24.36 15.13 -6.04
CA HIS A 191 24.59 13.79 -6.55
C HIS A 191 23.56 13.42 -7.63
N ASP A 192 24.01 13.14 -8.83
CA ASP A 192 23.16 12.94 -10.01
C ASP A 192 22.10 11.83 -9.83
N ASP A 193 22.45 10.72 -9.19
CA ASP A 193 21.51 9.63 -8.96
C ASP A 193 20.43 10.01 -7.94
N ILE A 194 20.79 10.75 -6.88
CA ILE A 194 19.81 11.21 -5.89
C ILE A 194 18.90 12.25 -6.52
N ASP A 195 19.44 13.17 -7.30
CA ASP A 195 18.66 14.16 -8.05
C ASP A 195 17.70 13.50 -9.03
N ALA A 196 18.15 12.47 -9.74
CA ALA A 196 17.28 11.72 -10.67
C ALA A 196 16.14 10.99 -9.94
N ILE A 197 16.40 10.44 -8.75
CA ILE A 197 15.37 9.79 -7.91
C ILE A 197 14.39 10.83 -7.37
N LEU A 198 14.89 11.97 -6.90
CA LEU A 198 14.08 13.09 -6.41
C LEU A 198 13.19 13.64 -7.52
N ALA A 199 13.76 13.93 -8.70
CA ALA A 199 13.02 14.42 -9.86
C ALA A 199 11.94 13.45 -10.30
N ALA A 200 12.23 12.13 -10.31
CA ALA A 200 11.24 11.10 -10.62
C ALA A 200 10.08 11.10 -9.62
N ALA A 201 10.37 11.31 -8.34
CA ALA A 201 9.35 11.41 -7.30
C ALA A 201 8.52 12.68 -7.43
N ASP A 202 9.13 13.80 -7.75
CA ASP A 202 8.47 15.10 -7.91
C ASP A 202 7.48 15.10 -9.07
N VAL A 203 7.91 14.67 -10.26
CA VAL A 203 7.03 14.59 -11.45
C VAL A 203 6.03 13.44 -11.40
N GLY A 204 6.08 12.58 -10.38
CA GLY A 204 5.15 11.46 -10.24
C GLY A 204 5.50 10.22 -11.08
N CYS A 205 6.71 10.12 -11.63
CA CYS A 205 7.14 8.96 -12.43
C CYS A 205 7.65 7.81 -11.57
N PHE A 206 6.71 6.97 -11.11
CA PHE A 206 7.03 5.85 -10.21
C PHE A 206 7.92 4.77 -10.86
N ALA A 207 7.81 4.57 -12.17
CA ALA A 207 8.65 3.64 -12.92
C ALA A 207 10.12 4.08 -12.90
N THR A 208 10.40 5.35 -13.19
CA THR A 208 11.76 5.90 -13.11
C THR A 208 12.31 5.85 -11.69
N TYR A 209 11.48 6.16 -10.68
CA TYR A 209 11.85 6.02 -9.27
C TYR A 209 12.30 4.59 -8.96
N ILE A 210 11.52 3.57 -9.33
CA ILE A 210 11.87 2.16 -9.09
C ILE A 210 13.21 1.82 -9.77
N THR A 211 13.37 2.18 -11.03
CA THR A 211 14.57 1.88 -11.81
C THR A 211 15.81 2.54 -11.19
N ARG A 212 15.72 3.81 -10.82
CA ARG A 212 16.83 4.56 -10.21
C ARG A 212 17.16 4.10 -8.79
N GLN A 213 16.21 3.53 -8.08
CA GLN A 213 16.44 2.91 -6.77
C GLN A 213 17.18 1.55 -6.84
N GLY A 214 17.44 1.04 -8.05
CA GLY A 214 18.08 -0.24 -8.30
C GLY A 214 17.16 -1.30 -8.89
N GLY A 215 15.88 -0.99 -9.12
CA GLY A 215 14.91 -1.89 -9.74
C GLY A 215 14.00 -2.61 -8.75
N VAL A 216 13.34 -3.65 -9.26
CA VAL A 216 12.48 -4.56 -8.49
C VAL A 216 13.30 -5.73 -7.92
N LEU A 217 12.76 -6.40 -6.88
CA LEU A 217 13.29 -7.66 -6.32
C LEU A 217 14.69 -7.57 -5.68
N ILE A 218 15.21 -6.37 -5.49
CA ILE A 218 16.48 -6.18 -4.80
C ILE A 218 16.30 -6.15 -3.27
N PRO A 219 17.31 -6.54 -2.49
CA PRO A 219 17.26 -6.47 -1.04
C PRO A 219 17.06 -5.03 -0.54
N ARG A 220 16.31 -4.85 0.56
CA ARG A 220 16.02 -3.52 1.12
C ARG A 220 17.27 -2.72 1.48
N ASN A 221 18.34 -3.40 1.85
CA ASN A 221 19.61 -2.78 2.21
C ASN A 221 20.46 -2.36 1.01
N THR A 222 20.02 -2.61 -0.21
CA THR A 222 20.71 -2.20 -1.44
C THR A 222 20.05 -1.01 -2.14
N TYR A 223 18.85 -0.57 -1.71
CA TYR A 223 18.25 0.64 -2.28
C TYR A 223 19.17 1.85 -2.07
N LEU A 224 19.34 2.66 -3.11
CA LEU A 224 20.20 3.82 -3.07
C LEU A 224 19.73 4.83 -2.01
N VAL A 225 18.48 5.22 -2.05
CA VAL A 225 17.88 6.11 -1.05
C VAL A 225 16.97 5.30 -0.13
N ARG A 226 17.15 5.53 1.17
CA ARG A 226 16.39 4.86 2.24
C ARG A 226 15.82 5.89 3.20
N THR A 227 14.85 5.46 3.99
CA THR A 227 14.31 6.27 5.08
C THR A 227 15.36 6.47 6.17
N ALA A 228 15.49 7.69 6.65
CA ALA A 228 16.27 8.01 7.83
C ALA A 228 15.37 8.06 9.06
N TYR A 229 15.79 7.39 10.14
CA TYR A 229 15.07 7.31 11.40
C TYR A 229 15.86 7.97 12.51
N GLU A 230 15.16 8.62 13.41
CA GLU A 230 15.66 9.05 14.70
C GLU A 230 14.90 8.37 15.82
N THR A 231 15.54 8.14 16.95
CA THR A 231 14.90 7.64 18.16
C THR A 231 14.38 8.85 18.95
N ALA A 232 13.14 8.79 19.42
CA ALA A 232 12.59 9.86 20.24
C ALA A 232 13.42 10.02 21.53
N GLU A 233 13.59 11.26 21.98
CA GLU A 233 14.32 11.56 23.22
C GLU A 233 13.52 11.16 24.47
N GLU A 234 12.18 11.17 24.36
CA GLU A 234 11.27 10.81 25.44
C GLU A 234 10.61 9.46 25.17
N ALA A 235 10.46 8.68 26.21
CA ALA A 235 9.72 7.42 26.16
C ALA A 235 8.20 7.69 25.98
N ASN A 236 7.52 6.79 25.28
CA ASN A 236 6.07 6.77 25.23
C ASN A 236 5.47 6.29 26.57
N ASP A 237 4.13 6.27 26.68
CA ASP A 237 3.40 5.83 27.88
C ASP A 237 3.71 4.37 28.30
N TYR A 238 4.34 3.60 27.44
CA TYR A 238 4.77 2.21 27.69
C TYR A 238 6.26 2.10 28.04
N GLY A 239 6.98 3.22 28.16
CA GLY A 239 8.42 3.25 28.46
C GLY A 239 9.32 2.94 27.25
N GLU A 240 8.79 2.91 26.04
CA GLU A 240 9.54 2.65 24.81
C GLU A 240 9.97 3.96 24.15
N PHE A 241 11.17 3.98 23.55
CA PHE A 241 11.66 5.09 22.75
C PHE A 241 11.32 4.86 21.28
N PRO A 242 10.19 5.38 20.77
CA PRO A 242 9.74 5.10 19.41
C PRO A 242 10.69 5.70 18.37
N GLN A 243 10.88 4.96 17.28
CA GLN A 243 11.59 5.48 16.12
C GLN A 243 10.61 6.23 15.21
N ARG A 244 11.00 7.42 14.79
CA ARG A 244 10.27 8.22 13.81
C ARG A 244 11.11 8.52 12.60
N ILE A 245 10.44 8.69 11.47
CA ILE A 245 11.10 9.11 10.23
C ILE A 245 11.36 10.60 10.33
N TYR A 246 12.61 11.01 10.16
CA TYR A 246 12.95 12.41 10.07
C TYR A 246 13.42 12.83 8.66
N GLY A 247 13.70 11.86 7.78
CA GLY A 247 14.15 12.19 6.45
C GLY A 247 14.50 11.00 5.57
N VAL A 248 15.41 11.24 4.63
CA VAL A 248 15.99 10.25 3.72
C VAL A 248 17.51 10.24 3.83
N ARG A 249 18.11 9.10 3.52
CA ARG A 249 19.55 8.93 3.49
C ARG A 249 19.99 8.04 2.33
N ALA A 250 21.20 8.26 1.82
CA ALA A 250 21.85 7.42 0.82
C ALA A 250 23.13 6.79 1.41
N PRO A 251 23.04 5.68 2.18
CA PRO A 251 24.17 5.17 2.97
C PRO A 251 25.37 4.73 2.14
N SER A 252 25.16 4.28 0.91
CA SER A 252 26.24 3.90 -0.01
C SER A 252 27.08 5.07 -0.50
N LEU A 253 26.58 6.31 -0.37
CA LEU A 253 27.24 7.53 -0.80
C LEU A 253 27.86 8.31 0.37
N GLY A 254 27.55 7.93 1.60
CA GLY A 254 28.07 8.53 2.82
C GLY A 254 27.04 9.31 3.64
N GLU A 255 27.41 9.65 4.89
CA GLU A 255 26.49 10.29 5.86
C GLU A 255 26.03 11.69 5.46
N ARG A 256 26.84 12.44 4.70
CA ARG A 256 26.47 13.77 4.19
C ARG A 256 25.21 13.78 3.34
N TYR A 257 24.82 12.62 2.79
CA TYR A 257 23.58 12.44 2.03
C TYR A 257 22.41 12.00 2.90
N THR A 258 22.40 12.43 4.15
CA THR A 258 21.24 12.33 5.04
C THR A 258 20.53 13.67 5.07
N ILE A 259 19.27 13.71 4.65
CA ILE A 259 18.50 14.93 4.43
C ILE A 259 17.25 14.89 5.28
N CYS A 260 17.07 15.91 6.13
CA CYS A 260 15.87 16.08 6.93
C CYS A 260 14.68 16.52 6.05
N THR A 261 13.58 15.79 6.11
CA THR A 261 12.33 16.13 5.44
C THR A 261 11.24 16.55 6.43
N HIS A 262 11.54 16.57 7.73
CA HIS A 262 10.64 16.97 8.80
C HIS A 262 11.32 18.04 9.70
N PRO A 263 11.65 19.23 9.15
CA PRO A 263 12.34 20.27 9.93
C PRO A 263 11.43 20.95 10.96
N ASP A 264 10.10 20.84 10.79
CA ASP A 264 9.14 21.56 11.63
C ASP A 264 8.74 20.72 12.84
N THR A 265 8.69 21.37 14.01
CA THR A 265 8.16 20.80 15.24
C THR A 265 6.76 21.33 15.49
N TRP A 266 5.78 20.45 15.65
CA TRP A 266 4.38 20.81 15.88
C TRP A 266 4.04 20.69 17.38
N LYS A 267 3.38 21.73 17.93
CA LYS A 267 2.82 21.71 19.27
C LYS A 267 1.31 21.81 19.20
N LEU A 268 0.63 20.96 19.95
CA LEU A 268 -0.82 21.08 20.14
C LEU A 268 -1.08 22.25 21.13
N VAL A 269 -1.72 23.31 20.66
CA VAL A 269 -2.08 24.45 21.50
C VAL A 269 -3.60 24.48 21.64
N ARG A 270 -4.13 24.57 22.86
CA ARG A 270 -5.55 24.80 23.06
C ARG A 270 -5.90 26.16 22.47
N ARG A 271 -6.87 26.20 21.56
CA ARG A 271 -7.44 27.45 21.08
C ARG A 271 -8.14 28.14 22.24
N LYS A 272 -7.74 29.37 22.59
CA LYS A 272 -8.48 30.18 23.54
C LYS A 272 -9.86 30.45 22.93
N PRO A 273 -10.96 30.38 23.72
CA PRO A 273 -12.26 30.78 23.25
C PRO A 273 -12.23 32.28 22.88
N GLU A 274 -12.79 32.64 21.74
CA GLU A 274 -12.79 34.00 21.16
C GLU A 274 -13.68 35.01 21.94
N ASN A 275 -14.21 34.70 23.13
CA ASN A 275 -15.20 35.49 23.85
C ASN A 275 -14.79 35.88 25.28
N GLU A 276 -13.64 36.56 25.45
CA GLU A 276 -13.35 37.22 26.73
C GLU A 276 -12.91 38.69 26.63
N ASP A 277 -12.98 39.31 25.44
CA ASP A 277 -12.69 40.76 25.28
C ASP A 277 -13.92 41.52 24.73
N ARG A 278 -15.10 41.35 25.36
CA ARG A 278 -16.24 42.25 25.21
C ARG A 278 -16.89 42.50 26.57
N THR A 279 -16.21 43.26 27.39
CA THR A 279 -16.82 44.10 28.43
C THR A 279 -16.14 45.46 28.45
#